data_5aebdd1abc5050a229a095cd177f3a03
#
_entry.id   5aebdd1abc5050a229a095cd177f3a03
#
_cell.length_a   1.000
_cell.length_b   1.000
_cell.length_c   1.000
_cell.angle_alpha   90.00
_cell.angle_beta   90.00
_cell.angle_gamma   90.00
#
_symmetry.space_group_name_H-M   'P 1'
#
loop_
_entity.id
_entity.type
_entity.pdbx_description
1 polymer ?
#
loop_
_entity_poly.entity_id
_entity_poly.type
_entity_poly.pdbx_seq_one_letter_code
_entity_poly.pdbx_strand_id
1 'polypeptide(L)'
;MVRLAGLNDPLIGRALAMFDRGFDSRGNPETVSVAYIVKGKFTQALSRFKAGQSVEIWGPLGNAFSNQPVDHLILVAGGVGITPMLSLASAALGQDTYGQEGHFAQQVTLCYGARTEEYLVALDAFEERGVRLAIATEDGSLGHRGRVTEVLKDLLSRSEGTTRIACCGPEPMMQAVSKIAHEHNVPCEVSLETPMACGIGICFTCVAKIDQGDGTWDYRRTCVEGPIFESQSIVW
;
A
#
# COMPACT_ATOMS: atom_id res chain seq x y z
N MET A 1 -10.42 8.28 4.56
CA MET A 1 -10.44 8.75 5.97
C MET A 1 -11.58 8.10 6.73
N VAL A 2 -11.35 7.72 7.98
CA VAL A 2 -12.35 7.12 8.87
C VAL A 2 -12.42 7.92 10.17
N ARG A 3 -13.61 8.19 10.65
CA ARG A 3 -13.92 8.83 11.96
C ARG A 3 -14.90 7.95 12.73
N LEU A 4 -14.78 7.94 14.05
CA LEU A 4 -15.68 7.17 14.90
C LEU A 4 -16.96 7.99 15.18
N ALA A 5 -18.10 7.50 14.72
CA ALA A 5 -19.36 8.19 14.87
C ALA A 5 -19.76 8.31 16.37
N GLY A 6 -20.26 9.47 16.75
CA GLY A 6 -20.71 9.72 18.12
C GLY A 6 -19.61 9.92 19.16
N LEU A 7 -18.34 9.86 18.79
CA LEU A 7 -17.21 10.13 19.69
C LEU A 7 -16.59 11.50 19.40
N ASN A 8 -16.34 12.26 20.47
CA ASN A 8 -15.65 13.54 20.39
C ASN A 8 -14.13 13.42 20.63
N ASP A 9 -13.64 12.29 21.11
CA ASP A 9 -12.22 11.98 21.28
C ASP A 9 -11.95 10.52 20.84
N PRO A 10 -11.17 10.28 19.80
CA PRO A 10 -10.47 11.29 18.97
C PRO A 10 -11.40 11.97 17.96
N LEU A 11 -11.33 13.30 17.89
CA LEU A 11 -12.11 14.11 16.96
C LEU A 11 -11.64 13.97 15.51
N ILE A 12 -10.32 13.86 15.31
CA ILE A 12 -9.70 13.78 13.99
C ILE A 12 -9.72 12.34 13.51
N GLY A 13 -10.25 12.12 12.30
CA GLY A 13 -10.20 10.83 11.63
C GLY A 13 -8.78 10.39 11.24
N ARG A 14 -8.66 9.16 10.76
CA ARG A 14 -7.42 8.59 10.25
C ARG A 14 -7.57 8.16 8.81
N ALA A 15 -6.52 8.40 8.02
CA ALA A 15 -6.36 7.76 6.74
C ALA A 15 -6.06 6.28 6.98
N LEU A 16 -6.85 5.41 6.38
CA LEU A 16 -6.61 3.98 6.36
C LEU A 16 -6.66 3.54 4.90
N ALA A 17 -5.70 2.73 4.49
CA ALA A 17 -5.72 2.11 3.18
C ALA A 17 -6.87 1.09 3.11
N MET A 18 -7.51 1.02 1.95
CA MET A 18 -8.44 -0.05 1.66
C MET A 18 -7.65 -1.35 1.52
N PHE A 19 -8.00 -2.35 2.33
CA PHE A 19 -7.36 -3.65 2.29
C PHE A 19 -8.06 -4.57 1.29
N ASP A 20 -9.39 -4.66 1.39
CA ASP A 20 -10.19 -5.52 0.53
C ASP A 20 -11.61 -4.96 0.38
N ARG A 21 -12.38 -5.52 -0.55
CA ARG A 21 -13.78 -5.21 -0.79
C ARG A 21 -14.60 -6.49 -0.78
N GLY A 22 -15.79 -6.42 -0.21
CA GLY A 22 -16.80 -7.45 -0.33
C GLY A 22 -17.90 -7.01 -1.29
N PHE A 23 -18.51 -7.98 -1.97
CA PHE A 23 -19.56 -7.76 -2.96
C PHE A 23 -20.84 -8.47 -2.52
N ASP A 24 -21.98 -7.90 -2.89
CA ASP A 24 -23.28 -8.56 -2.74
C ASP A 24 -23.44 -9.70 -3.77
N SER A 25 -24.55 -10.43 -3.67
CA SER A 25 -24.88 -11.52 -4.59
C SER A 25 -25.08 -11.10 -6.05
N ARG A 26 -25.14 -9.79 -6.32
CA ARG A 26 -25.26 -9.19 -7.67
C ARG A 26 -23.94 -8.64 -8.19
N GLY A 27 -22.84 -8.76 -7.40
CA GLY A 27 -21.53 -8.23 -7.75
C GLY A 27 -21.36 -6.74 -7.49
N ASN A 28 -22.24 -6.08 -6.74
CA ASN A 28 -22.05 -4.68 -6.34
C ASN A 28 -21.18 -4.60 -5.09
N PRO A 29 -20.26 -3.60 -5.00
CA PRO A 29 -19.49 -3.38 -3.78
C PRO A 29 -20.42 -3.10 -2.59
N GLU A 30 -20.30 -3.88 -1.53
CA GLU A 30 -21.13 -3.78 -0.33
C GLU A 30 -20.31 -3.42 0.91
N THR A 31 -19.10 -3.92 1.01
CA THR A 31 -18.24 -3.70 2.17
C THR A 31 -16.84 -3.26 1.77
N VAL A 32 -16.19 -2.54 2.68
CA VAL A 32 -14.77 -2.18 2.59
C VAL A 32 -14.08 -2.69 3.85
N SER A 33 -13.01 -3.44 3.67
CA SER A 33 -12.16 -3.90 4.75
C SER A 33 -10.94 -2.99 4.90
N VAL A 34 -10.57 -2.71 6.14
CA VAL A 34 -9.35 -1.99 6.49
C VAL A 34 -8.54 -2.80 7.49
N ALA A 35 -7.22 -2.84 7.31
CA ALA A 35 -6.29 -3.41 8.28
C ALA A 35 -5.45 -2.29 8.89
N TYR A 36 -5.17 -2.38 10.18
CA TYR A 36 -4.42 -1.34 10.89
C TYR A 36 -3.69 -1.90 12.12
N ILE A 37 -2.65 -1.20 12.56
CA ILE A 37 -1.98 -1.49 13.82
C ILE A 37 -2.59 -0.63 14.93
N VAL A 38 -2.86 -1.25 16.07
CA VAL A 38 -3.34 -0.56 17.27
C VAL A 38 -2.17 0.17 17.94
N LYS A 39 -2.02 1.47 17.68
CA LYS A 39 -0.89 2.27 18.15
C LYS A 39 -1.27 3.54 18.90
N GLY A 40 -2.25 4.30 18.42
CA GLY A 40 -2.64 5.60 18.96
C GLY A 40 -4.09 5.65 19.42
N LYS A 41 -4.54 6.80 19.95
CA LYS A 41 -5.90 6.98 20.48
C LYS A 41 -7.00 6.50 19.53
N PHE A 42 -6.90 6.85 18.25
CA PHE A 42 -7.91 6.49 17.26
C PHE A 42 -7.99 4.96 17.08
N THR A 43 -6.87 4.30 16.81
CA THR A 43 -6.85 2.85 16.56
C THR A 43 -7.17 2.06 17.83
N GLN A 44 -6.81 2.56 19.01
CA GLN A 44 -7.25 1.99 20.30
C GLN A 44 -8.77 2.11 20.49
N ALA A 45 -9.37 3.24 20.12
CA ALA A 45 -10.82 3.40 20.18
C ALA A 45 -11.52 2.51 19.15
N LEU A 46 -11.02 2.49 17.89
CA LEU A 46 -11.55 1.65 16.83
C LEU A 46 -11.50 0.16 17.17
N SER A 47 -10.41 -0.32 17.81
CA SER A 47 -10.26 -1.74 18.19
C SER A 47 -11.27 -2.22 19.24
N ARG A 48 -11.97 -1.29 19.90
CA ARG A 48 -13.03 -1.60 20.85
C ARG A 48 -14.43 -1.61 20.21
N PHE A 49 -14.52 -1.18 18.95
CA PHE A 49 -15.80 -1.17 18.24
C PHE A 49 -16.28 -2.60 18.00
N LYS A 50 -17.58 -2.77 18.09
CA LYS A 50 -18.26 -4.04 17.85
C LYS A 50 -19.14 -3.92 16.61
N ALA A 51 -19.52 -5.05 16.07
CA ALA A 51 -20.46 -5.10 14.97
C ALA A 51 -21.75 -4.31 15.29
N GLY A 52 -22.26 -3.57 14.31
CA GLY A 52 -23.40 -2.68 14.44
C GLY A 52 -23.08 -1.24 14.89
N GLN A 53 -21.84 -0.94 15.29
CA GLN A 53 -21.44 0.43 15.56
C GLN A 53 -21.05 1.17 14.28
N SER A 54 -21.42 2.45 14.21
CA SER A 54 -21.23 3.25 13.00
C SER A 54 -19.90 3.96 12.99
N VAL A 55 -19.29 4.04 11.82
CA VAL A 55 -18.14 4.88 11.49
C VAL A 55 -18.52 5.84 10.37
N GLU A 56 -17.88 6.99 10.32
CA GLU A 56 -18.02 7.94 9.24
C GLU A 56 -16.82 7.78 8.30
N ILE A 57 -17.08 7.66 7.01
CA ILE A 57 -16.03 7.48 5.99
C ILE A 57 -16.19 8.57 4.94
N TRP A 58 -15.08 9.19 4.54
CA TRP A 58 -15.01 10.02 3.33
C TRP A 58 -13.79 9.64 2.49
N GLY A 59 -14.02 9.62 1.19
CA GLY A 59 -13.05 9.13 0.20
C GLY A 59 -13.75 8.46 -0.98
N PRO A 60 -13.03 7.79 -1.85
CA PRO A 60 -11.56 7.60 -1.82
C PRO A 60 -10.81 8.91 -1.96
N LEU A 61 -9.58 8.98 -1.42
CA LEU A 61 -8.74 10.16 -1.42
C LEU A 61 -7.47 9.93 -2.22
N GLY A 62 -7.00 11.01 -2.86
CA GLY A 62 -5.75 10.99 -3.60
C GLY A 62 -5.82 10.21 -4.91
N ASN A 63 -4.70 9.63 -5.27
CA ASN A 63 -4.49 8.85 -6.49
C ASN A 63 -4.36 7.34 -6.21
N ALA A 64 -4.01 6.57 -7.24
CA ALA A 64 -3.83 5.13 -7.19
C ALA A 64 -2.50 4.73 -7.88
N PHE A 65 -2.03 3.51 -7.60
CA PHE A 65 -0.96 2.88 -8.38
C PHE A 65 -1.34 2.77 -9.86
N SER A 66 -0.34 2.84 -10.72
CA SER A 66 -0.51 2.73 -12.16
C SER A 66 -1.13 1.39 -12.56
N ASN A 67 -2.09 1.44 -13.48
CA ASN A 67 -2.72 0.29 -14.12
C ASN A 67 -2.21 0.03 -15.55
N GLN A 68 -1.07 0.62 -15.92
CA GLN A 68 -0.47 0.34 -17.22
C GLN A 68 -0.07 -1.13 -17.33
N PRO A 69 -0.31 -1.79 -18.47
CA PRO A 69 0.04 -3.21 -18.64
C PRO A 69 1.51 -3.51 -18.36
N VAL A 70 1.76 -4.62 -17.67
CA VAL A 70 3.09 -5.17 -17.42
C VAL A 70 3.04 -6.70 -17.42
N ASP A 71 4.18 -7.35 -17.70
CA ASP A 71 4.27 -8.81 -17.57
C ASP A 71 4.33 -9.21 -16.10
N HIS A 72 5.09 -8.48 -15.29
CA HIS A 72 5.29 -8.79 -13.87
C HIS A 72 5.10 -7.55 -12.98
N LEU A 73 4.12 -7.57 -12.10
CA LEU A 73 3.95 -6.60 -11.02
C LEU A 73 4.54 -7.15 -9.73
N ILE A 74 5.54 -6.49 -9.18
CA ILE A 74 6.15 -6.83 -7.89
C ILE A 74 5.61 -5.86 -6.83
N LEU A 75 4.88 -6.40 -5.87
CA LEU A 75 4.39 -5.68 -4.70
C LEU A 75 5.42 -5.80 -3.59
N VAL A 76 5.95 -4.70 -3.09
CA VAL A 76 6.93 -4.71 -1.99
C VAL A 76 6.29 -4.10 -0.75
N ALA A 77 6.13 -4.92 0.28
CA ALA A 77 5.46 -4.53 1.51
C ALA A 77 6.35 -4.70 2.74
N GLY A 78 6.26 -3.78 3.68
CA GLY A 78 6.89 -3.86 5.00
C GLY A 78 5.87 -3.63 6.11
N GLY A 79 5.69 -4.60 6.99
CA GLY A 79 4.72 -4.51 8.09
C GLY A 79 3.32 -4.15 7.61
N VAL A 80 2.73 -3.08 8.16
CA VAL A 80 1.38 -2.62 7.78
C VAL A 80 1.28 -2.09 6.34
N GLY A 81 2.38 -1.87 5.66
CA GLY A 81 2.39 -1.51 4.23
C GLY A 81 1.80 -2.55 3.29
N ILE A 82 1.49 -3.75 3.79
CA ILE A 82 0.73 -4.76 3.06
C ILE A 82 -0.72 -4.32 2.76
N THR A 83 -1.24 -3.36 3.49
CA THR A 83 -2.67 -3.02 3.44
C THR A 83 -3.20 -2.58 2.07
N PRO A 84 -2.52 -1.78 1.24
CA PRO A 84 -3.02 -1.46 -0.10
C PRO A 84 -2.77 -2.56 -1.13
N MET A 85 -1.96 -3.57 -0.81
CA MET A 85 -1.41 -4.51 -1.79
C MET A 85 -2.42 -5.56 -2.23
N LEU A 86 -3.34 -6.00 -1.35
CA LEU A 86 -4.30 -7.05 -1.69
C LEU A 86 -5.29 -6.57 -2.76
N SER A 87 -5.87 -5.39 -2.56
CA SER A 87 -6.76 -4.78 -3.53
C SER A 87 -6.05 -4.49 -4.86
N LEU A 88 -4.78 -4.04 -4.81
CA LEU A 88 -3.98 -3.82 -6.02
C LEU A 88 -3.72 -5.13 -6.76
N ALA A 89 -3.39 -6.20 -6.04
CA ALA A 89 -3.17 -7.53 -6.63
C ALA A 89 -4.43 -8.05 -7.33
N SER A 90 -5.59 -7.95 -6.66
CA SER A 90 -6.87 -8.36 -7.23
C SER A 90 -7.21 -7.60 -8.52
N ALA A 91 -7.02 -6.28 -8.52
CA ALA A 91 -7.20 -5.46 -9.71
C ALA A 91 -6.21 -5.82 -10.83
N ALA A 92 -4.93 -6.01 -10.50
CA ALA A 92 -3.90 -6.35 -11.48
C ALA A 92 -4.17 -7.68 -12.18
N LEU A 93 -4.71 -8.68 -11.45
CA LEU A 93 -5.06 -10.00 -11.97
C LEU A 93 -6.47 -10.05 -12.61
N GLY A 94 -7.19 -8.94 -12.69
CA GLY A 94 -8.53 -8.87 -13.28
C GLY A 94 -9.62 -9.55 -12.45
N GLN A 95 -9.36 -9.79 -11.17
CA GLN A 95 -10.32 -10.44 -10.26
C GLN A 95 -11.27 -9.42 -9.63
N ASP A 96 -10.91 -8.13 -9.68
CA ASP A 96 -11.65 -7.08 -9.03
C ASP A 96 -11.53 -5.77 -9.81
N THR A 97 -12.64 -5.08 -10.02
CA THR A 97 -12.67 -3.85 -10.80
C THR A 97 -12.77 -2.63 -9.88
N TYR A 98 -11.83 -1.72 -9.99
CA TYR A 98 -11.84 -0.40 -9.36
C TYR A 98 -12.50 0.67 -10.26
N GLY A 99 -13.65 0.36 -10.83
CA GLY A 99 -14.31 1.25 -11.80
C GLY A 99 -13.58 1.37 -13.13
N GLN A 100 -12.47 0.68 -13.32
CA GLN A 100 -11.82 0.44 -14.60
C GLN A 100 -11.66 -1.06 -14.77
N GLU A 101 -12.01 -1.58 -15.94
CA GLU A 101 -11.73 -2.97 -16.27
C GLU A 101 -10.21 -3.18 -16.19
N GLY A 102 -9.78 -4.13 -15.37
CA GLY A 102 -8.38 -4.31 -15.09
C GLY A 102 -7.96 -5.77 -15.13
N HIS A 103 -7.14 -6.10 -16.11
CA HIS A 103 -6.17 -7.19 -16.05
C HIS A 103 -4.93 -6.57 -16.66
N PHE A 104 -4.07 -6.02 -15.81
CA PHE A 104 -2.91 -5.27 -16.28
C PHE A 104 -1.56 -5.88 -15.87
N ALA A 105 -1.57 -7.04 -15.21
CA ALA A 105 -0.37 -7.81 -14.93
C ALA A 105 -0.61 -9.30 -15.22
N GLN A 106 0.31 -9.94 -15.95
CA GLN A 106 0.24 -11.37 -16.21
C GLN A 106 0.64 -12.18 -14.98
N GLN A 107 1.54 -11.63 -14.16
CA GLN A 107 2.02 -12.20 -12.92
C GLN A 107 2.11 -11.14 -11.84
N VAL A 108 1.73 -11.52 -10.62
CA VAL A 108 1.91 -10.68 -9.42
C VAL A 108 2.72 -11.46 -8.39
N THR A 109 3.75 -10.82 -7.82
CA THR A 109 4.54 -11.37 -6.71
C THR A 109 4.53 -10.39 -5.55
N LEU A 110 4.20 -10.87 -4.36
CA LEU A 110 4.31 -10.11 -3.11
C LEU A 110 5.67 -10.40 -2.45
N CYS A 111 6.56 -9.41 -2.44
CA CYS A 111 7.73 -9.35 -1.57
C CYS A 111 7.32 -8.77 -0.23
N TYR A 112 7.17 -9.59 0.80
CA TYR A 112 6.72 -9.11 2.11
C TYR A 112 7.77 -9.30 3.19
N GLY A 113 8.15 -8.20 3.83
CA GLY A 113 9.15 -8.16 4.90
C GLY A 113 8.56 -7.88 6.27
N ALA A 114 9.00 -8.63 7.28
CA ALA A 114 8.68 -8.42 8.67
C ALA A 114 9.89 -8.74 9.57
N ARG A 115 9.80 -8.40 10.86
CA ARG A 115 10.84 -8.78 11.82
C ARG A 115 10.82 -10.27 12.10
N THR A 116 9.64 -10.83 12.33
CA THR A 116 9.39 -12.24 12.63
C THR A 116 8.12 -12.69 11.91
N GLU A 117 7.90 -14.00 11.81
CA GLU A 117 6.69 -14.61 11.24
C GLU A 117 5.40 -14.08 11.87
N GLU A 118 5.39 -13.82 13.18
CA GLU A 118 4.22 -13.31 13.92
C GLU A 118 3.68 -11.97 13.39
N TYR A 119 4.52 -11.18 12.68
CA TYR A 119 4.13 -9.90 12.07
C TYR A 119 3.70 -10.03 10.62
N LEU A 120 3.77 -11.24 10.05
CA LEU A 120 3.24 -11.50 8.72
C LEU A 120 1.74 -11.80 8.81
N VAL A 121 0.95 -11.10 8.03
CA VAL A 121 -0.51 -11.23 8.09
C VAL A 121 -1.09 -11.45 6.69
N ALA A 122 -2.25 -12.09 6.63
CA ALA A 122 -3.07 -12.25 5.42
C ALA A 122 -2.37 -12.94 4.24
N LEU A 123 -1.38 -13.79 4.47
CA LEU A 123 -0.67 -14.50 3.39
C LEU A 123 -1.64 -15.35 2.57
N ASP A 124 -2.52 -16.10 3.23
CA ASP A 124 -3.54 -16.94 2.58
C ASP A 124 -4.42 -16.15 1.61
N ALA A 125 -4.78 -14.91 1.98
CA ALA A 125 -5.60 -14.06 1.12
C ALA A 125 -4.91 -13.69 -0.21
N PHE A 126 -3.59 -13.58 -0.22
CA PHE A 126 -2.82 -13.38 -1.45
C PHE A 126 -2.68 -14.67 -2.26
N GLU A 127 -2.41 -15.81 -1.60
CA GLU A 127 -2.29 -17.10 -2.25
C GLU A 127 -3.60 -17.52 -2.93
N GLU A 128 -4.75 -17.32 -2.27
CA GLU A 128 -6.09 -17.57 -2.83
C GLU A 128 -6.35 -16.75 -4.11
N ARG A 129 -5.69 -15.59 -4.26
CA ARG A 129 -5.76 -14.75 -5.46
C ARG A 129 -4.71 -15.11 -6.52
N GLY A 130 -3.92 -16.15 -6.30
CA GLY A 130 -2.88 -16.57 -7.23
C GLY A 130 -1.63 -15.68 -7.21
N VAL A 131 -1.43 -14.88 -6.17
CA VAL A 131 -0.23 -14.07 -5.97
C VAL A 131 0.90 -14.94 -5.47
N ARG A 132 2.07 -14.85 -6.07
CA ARG A 132 3.26 -15.55 -5.57
C ARG A 132 3.80 -14.84 -4.34
N LEU A 133 4.18 -15.59 -3.32
CA LEU A 133 4.78 -15.05 -2.10
C LEU A 133 6.29 -15.17 -2.12
N ALA A 134 6.98 -14.09 -1.79
CA ALA A 134 8.42 -14.02 -1.60
C ALA A 134 8.68 -13.32 -0.24
N ILE A 135 8.79 -14.13 0.80
CA ILE A 135 8.77 -13.68 2.20
C ILE A 135 10.19 -13.50 2.72
N ALA A 136 10.40 -12.45 3.52
CA ALA A 136 11.61 -12.24 4.30
C ALA A 136 11.27 -11.93 5.76
N THR A 137 11.96 -12.58 6.68
CA THR A 137 11.94 -12.23 8.11
C THR A 137 13.36 -11.96 8.60
N GLU A 138 13.54 -10.91 9.40
CA GLU A 138 14.88 -10.53 9.87
C GLU A 138 15.53 -11.63 10.71
N ASP A 139 14.73 -12.37 11.49
CA ASP A 139 15.17 -13.48 12.33
C ASP A 139 15.27 -14.83 11.60
N GLY A 140 14.67 -14.94 10.40
CA GLY A 140 14.62 -16.17 9.61
C GLY A 140 13.54 -17.16 10.05
N SER A 141 12.53 -16.70 10.81
CA SER A 141 11.42 -17.57 11.26
C SER A 141 10.54 -18.04 10.10
N LEU A 142 10.44 -17.25 9.01
CA LEU A 142 9.77 -17.66 7.77
C LEU A 142 10.45 -17.03 6.55
N GLY A 143 10.63 -17.83 5.49
CA GLY A 143 11.18 -17.37 4.22
C GLY A 143 12.68 -17.06 4.27
N HIS A 144 13.09 -16.01 3.55
CA HIS A 144 14.47 -15.55 3.54
C HIS A 144 14.86 -14.89 4.86
N ARG A 145 15.98 -15.30 5.46
CA ARG A 145 16.51 -14.62 6.64
C ARG A 145 17.24 -13.36 6.22
N GLY A 146 16.63 -12.20 6.48
CA GLY A 146 17.19 -10.92 6.08
C GLY A 146 16.12 -9.91 5.75
N ARG A 147 16.46 -8.96 4.89
CA ARG A 147 15.58 -7.87 4.49
C ARG A 147 14.85 -8.18 3.19
N VAL A 148 13.64 -7.69 3.06
CA VAL A 148 12.82 -7.80 1.83
C VAL A 148 13.55 -7.25 0.59
N THR A 149 14.45 -6.30 0.75
CA THR A 149 15.28 -5.75 -0.32
C THR A 149 16.26 -6.77 -0.94
N GLU A 150 16.67 -7.78 -0.21
CA GLU A 150 17.52 -8.86 -0.72
C GLU A 150 16.68 -9.79 -1.61
N VAL A 151 15.48 -10.12 -1.17
CA VAL A 151 14.50 -10.90 -1.95
C VAL A 151 14.12 -10.15 -3.23
N LEU A 152 13.89 -8.84 -3.15
CA LEU A 152 13.60 -8.02 -4.32
C LEU A 152 14.73 -8.06 -5.35
N LYS A 153 15.98 -7.93 -4.93
CA LYS A 153 17.15 -8.01 -5.83
C LYS A 153 17.23 -9.36 -6.55
N ASP A 154 17.02 -10.45 -5.82
CA ASP A 154 17.00 -11.81 -6.40
C ASP A 154 15.87 -11.95 -7.43
N LEU A 155 14.66 -11.45 -7.14
CA LEU A 155 13.55 -11.46 -8.08
C LEU A 155 13.85 -10.63 -9.33
N LEU A 156 14.38 -9.43 -9.19
CA LEU A 156 14.70 -8.56 -10.32
C LEU A 156 15.80 -9.16 -11.23
N SER A 157 16.78 -9.86 -10.64
CA SER A 157 17.83 -10.52 -11.41
C SER A 157 17.33 -11.68 -12.30
N ARG A 158 16.13 -12.20 -12.02
CA ARG A 158 15.48 -13.30 -12.74
C ARG A 158 14.24 -12.88 -13.50
N SER A 159 13.86 -11.61 -13.41
CA SER A 159 12.66 -11.11 -14.09
C SER A 159 12.90 -11.05 -15.60
N GLU A 160 11.93 -11.56 -16.35
CA GLU A 160 11.85 -11.45 -17.79
C GLU A 160 10.68 -10.56 -18.18
N GLY A 161 10.76 -9.91 -19.33
CA GLY A 161 9.70 -9.00 -19.79
C GLY A 161 9.64 -7.67 -19.02
N THR A 162 8.50 -7.01 -19.13
CA THR A 162 8.26 -5.71 -18.48
C THR A 162 7.90 -5.90 -17.02
N THR A 163 8.61 -5.19 -16.13
CA THR A 163 8.41 -5.29 -14.68
C THR A 163 8.10 -3.90 -14.12
N ARG A 164 7.22 -3.83 -13.12
CA ARG A 164 6.95 -2.64 -12.31
C ARG A 164 6.92 -3.01 -10.84
N ILE A 165 7.32 -2.06 -9.99
CA ILE A 165 7.29 -2.20 -8.54
C ILE A 165 6.24 -1.24 -7.96
N ALA A 166 5.38 -1.77 -7.09
CA ALA A 166 4.51 -1.00 -6.20
C ALA A 166 4.95 -1.25 -4.76
N CYS A 167 5.33 -0.20 -4.03
CA CYS A 167 5.95 -0.33 -2.72
C CYS A 167 5.17 0.45 -1.65
N CYS A 168 5.01 -0.15 -0.47
CA CYS A 168 4.48 0.50 0.72
C CYS A 168 5.09 -0.09 1.99
N GLY A 169 5.50 0.77 2.92
CA GLY A 169 6.09 0.33 4.19
C GLY A 169 6.91 1.43 4.86
N PRO A 170 7.81 1.08 5.77
CA PRO A 170 8.67 2.05 6.43
C PRO A 170 9.50 2.87 5.43
N GLU A 171 9.62 4.17 5.67
CA GLU A 171 10.35 5.09 4.77
C GLU A 171 11.77 4.61 4.39
N PRO A 172 12.61 4.11 5.33
CA PRO A 172 13.94 3.59 4.96
C PRO A 172 13.87 2.37 4.03
N MET A 173 12.80 1.56 4.12
CA MET A 173 12.60 0.43 3.21
C MET A 173 12.22 0.95 1.81
N MET A 174 11.27 1.89 1.72
CA MET A 174 10.86 2.46 0.45
C MET A 174 12.01 3.17 -0.26
N GLN A 175 12.85 3.92 0.47
CA GLN A 175 14.07 4.54 -0.05
C GLN A 175 15.05 3.49 -0.60
N ALA A 176 15.27 2.40 0.11
CA ALA A 176 16.13 1.31 -0.36
C ALA A 176 15.56 0.61 -1.59
N VAL A 177 14.25 0.38 -1.64
CA VAL A 177 13.54 -0.17 -2.80
C VAL A 177 13.65 0.76 -4.01
N SER A 178 13.47 2.07 -3.82
CA SER A 178 13.64 3.09 -4.86
C SER A 178 15.01 3.04 -5.48
N LYS A 179 16.06 2.94 -4.66
CA LYS A 179 17.44 2.82 -5.15
C LYS A 179 17.67 1.55 -5.96
N ILE A 180 17.18 0.41 -5.48
CA ILE A 180 17.29 -0.88 -6.20
C ILE A 180 16.54 -0.82 -7.54
N ALA A 181 15.33 -0.28 -7.55
CA ALA A 181 14.54 -0.09 -8.77
C ALA A 181 15.28 0.75 -9.80
N HIS A 182 15.89 1.85 -9.37
CA HIS A 182 16.72 2.71 -10.22
C HIS A 182 17.94 1.98 -10.79
N GLU A 183 18.67 1.24 -9.96
CA GLU A 183 19.84 0.44 -10.37
C GLU A 183 19.49 -0.62 -11.43
N HIS A 184 18.24 -1.14 -11.39
CA HIS A 184 17.74 -2.14 -12.34
C HIS A 184 16.91 -1.53 -13.50
N ASN A 185 16.77 -0.20 -13.56
CA ASN A 185 15.92 0.50 -14.54
C ASN A 185 14.47 0.02 -14.55
N VAL A 186 13.90 -0.29 -13.39
CA VAL A 186 12.52 -0.73 -13.21
C VAL A 186 11.68 0.41 -12.66
N PRO A 187 10.54 0.77 -13.29
CA PRO A 187 9.60 1.74 -12.75
C PRO A 187 9.13 1.32 -11.35
N CYS A 188 9.15 2.27 -10.42
CA CYS A 188 8.77 2.03 -9.03
C CYS A 188 7.92 3.15 -8.49
N GLU A 189 6.73 2.81 -8.04
CA GLU A 189 5.82 3.71 -7.34
C GLU A 189 5.80 3.37 -5.85
N VAL A 190 5.73 4.39 -5.00
CA VAL A 190 5.66 4.23 -3.56
C VAL A 190 4.42 4.91 -2.99
N SER A 191 3.79 4.26 -2.02
CA SER A 191 2.68 4.81 -1.25
C SER A 191 3.21 5.42 0.04
N LEU A 192 3.22 6.75 0.11
CA LEU A 192 3.71 7.48 1.28
C LEU A 192 2.65 7.54 2.39
N GLU A 193 3.10 7.36 3.63
CA GLU A 193 2.31 7.63 4.82
C GLU A 193 2.73 8.98 5.41
N THR A 194 1.80 9.93 5.44
CA THR A 194 2.02 11.24 6.07
C THR A 194 0.91 11.54 7.09
N PRO A 195 1.17 12.35 8.11
CA PRO A 195 0.12 12.82 9.01
C PRO A 195 -1.00 13.49 8.21
N MET A 196 -2.23 13.03 8.39
CA MET A 196 -3.38 13.56 7.65
C MET A 196 -4.47 14.03 8.62
N ALA A 197 -4.85 15.29 8.51
CA ALA A 197 -5.90 15.87 9.35
C ALA A 197 -7.23 16.00 8.60
N CYS A 198 -7.32 16.77 7.53
CA CYS A 198 -8.60 17.01 6.82
C CYS A 198 -8.90 15.94 5.74
N GLY A 199 -7.90 15.43 5.04
CA GLY A 199 -8.07 14.51 3.92
C GLY A 199 -8.67 15.11 2.64
N ILE A 200 -8.87 16.43 2.58
CA ILE A 200 -9.53 17.14 1.46
C ILE A 200 -8.67 18.26 0.85
N GLY A 201 -7.36 18.29 1.19
CA GLY A 201 -6.40 19.20 0.57
C GLY A 201 -6.35 20.63 1.12
N ILE A 202 -7.04 20.94 2.22
CA ILE A 202 -7.13 22.33 2.74
C ILE A 202 -6.04 22.62 3.77
N CYS A 203 -5.71 21.67 4.67
CA CYS A 203 -4.89 21.95 5.85
C CYS A 203 -3.39 21.88 5.63
N PHE A 204 -2.91 21.35 4.52
CA PHE A 204 -1.49 21.17 4.18
C PHE A 204 -0.67 20.39 5.23
N THR A 205 -1.31 19.53 6.02
CA THR A 205 -0.62 18.70 7.02
C THR A 205 0.08 17.48 6.38
N CYS A 206 -0.50 16.97 5.28
CA CYS A 206 -0.08 15.73 4.63
C CYS A 206 0.84 16.00 3.42
N VAL A 207 1.93 16.73 3.61
CA VAL A 207 2.83 17.10 2.50
C VAL A 207 4.04 16.18 2.41
N ALA A 208 4.45 15.88 1.18
CA ALA A 208 5.71 15.25 0.82
C ALA A 208 6.52 16.18 -0.08
N LYS A 209 7.84 16.10 -0.02
CA LYS A 209 8.73 16.86 -0.90
C LYS A 209 8.91 16.09 -2.20
N ILE A 210 8.59 16.73 -3.32
CA ILE A 210 8.67 16.13 -4.65
C ILE A 210 9.59 17.00 -5.53
N ASP A 211 10.59 16.35 -6.13
CA ASP A 211 11.51 16.95 -7.09
C ASP A 211 10.72 17.42 -8.32
N GLN A 212 11.05 18.63 -8.80
CA GLN A 212 10.41 19.24 -9.99
C GLN A 212 11.19 18.94 -11.28
N GLY A 213 12.34 18.27 -11.20
CA GLY A 213 13.19 17.94 -12.36
C GLY A 213 14.12 19.08 -12.82
N ASP A 214 14.06 20.22 -12.18
CA ASP A 214 14.90 21.40 -12.46
C ASP A 214 15.94 21.68 -11.36
N GLY A 215 16.12 20.75 -10.44
CA GLY A 215 16.97 20.86 -9.26
C GLY A 215 16.29 21.55 -8.07
N THR A 216 15.01 21.87 -8.21
CA THR A 216 14.16 22.37 -7.10
C THR A 216 13.17 21.29 -6.64
N TRP A 217 12.55 21.50 -5.51
CA TRP A 217 11.46 20.65 -5.02
C TRP A 217 10.29 21.49 -4.54
N ASP A 218 9.10 20.89 -4.52
CA ASP A 218 7.89 21.51 -3.99
C ASP A 218 7.10 20.51 -3.14
N TYR A 219 6.23 21.04 -2.29
CA TYR A 219 5.33 20.21 -1.50
C TYR A 219 4.13 19.71 -2.33
N ARG A 220 3.85 18.42 -2.22
CA ARG A 220 2.61 17.80 -2.73
C ARG A 220 1.84 17.17 -1.58
N ARG A 221 0.53 17.34 -1.60
CA ARG A 221 -0.38 16.81 -0.56
C ARG A 221 -0.71 15.36 -0.87
N THR A 222 -0.39 14.45 0.02
CA THR A 222 -0.67 13.02 -0.18
C THR A 222 -2.16 12.68 -0.21
N CYS A 223 -3.03 13.53 0.35
CA CYS A 223 -4.48 13.34 0.29
C CYS A 223 -5.13 13.76 -1.04
N VAL A 224 -4.41 14.45 -1.93
CA VAL A 224 -4.94 14.96 -3.21
C VAL A 224 -4.05 14.53 -4.37
N GLU A 225 -2.74 14.86 -4.30
CA GLU A 225 -1.77 14.59 -5.38
C GLU A 225 -1.07 13.23 -5.23
N GLY A 226 -1.09 12.65 -4.01
CA GLY A 226 -0.63 11.33 -3.66
C GLY A 226 -1.79 10.41 -3.23
N PRO A 227 -1.57 9.39 -2.42
CA PRO A 227 -0.31 9.06 -1.71
C PRO A 227 0.76 8.37 -2.57
N ILE A 228 0.43 8.01 -3.81
CA ILE A 228 1.32 7.30 -4.72
C ILE A 228 2.16 8.30 -5.50
N PHE A 229 3.47 8.10 -5.49
CA PHE A 229 4.43 8.90 -6.24
C PHE A 229 5.45 7.99 -6.90
N GLU A 230 5.98 8.42 -8.05
CA GLU A 230 7.18 7.85 -8.63
C GLU A 230 8.33 7.93 -7.61
N SER A 231 8.96 6.81 -7.33
CA SER A 231 9.94 6.70 -6.25
C SER A 231 11.17 7.61 -6.44
N GLN A 232 11.51 7.91 -7.70
CA GLN A 232 12.61 8.79 -8.06
C GLN A 232 12.28 10.27 -7.92
N SER A 233 11.01 10.64 -7.87
CA SER A 233 10.59 12.03 -7.67
C SER A 233 10.57 12.44 -6.20
N ILE A 234 10.75 11.51 -5.26
CA ILE A 234 10.68 11.83 -3.83
C ILE A 234 12.03 12.32 -3.34
N VAL A 235 12.01 13.46 -2.64
CA VAL A 235 13.15 13.97 -1.86
C VAL A 235 13.07 13.34 -0.47
N TRP A 236 13.77 12.24 -0.32
CA TRP A 236 13.80 11.42 0.89
C TRP A 236 14.46 12.12 2.08
#